data_5b9a99cbd8d6fb1f49f2a5af76ad148f
#
_entry.id   5b9a99cbd8d6fb1f49f2a5af76ad148f
#
_cell.length_a   1.000
_cell.length_b   1.000
_cell.length_c   1.000
_cell.angle_alpha   90.00
_cell.angle_beta   90.00
_cell.angle_gamma   90.00
#
_symmetry.space_group_name_H-M   'P 1'
#
loop_
_entity.id
_entity.type
_entity.pdbx_description
1 polymer ?
#
loop_
_entity_poly.entity_id
_entity_poly.type
_entity_poly.pdbx_seq_one_letter_code
_entity_poly.pdbx_strand_id
1 'polypeptide(L)'
;MIQPPLPPLRTLFFEDLSVGMTERLNKTVAASDVVGFAQLTGDRNPIHLSEHFAAKTSFRTRIAHGLYTASLISAVLGTRLPGPGAVYISQTLNFRAPVKIGDTVIVTVTVAELVAEKCRARLACQCEVGGEVVLDGEAWVKVPSENAKGKRPVPRL
;
A
#
# COMPACT_ATOMS: atom_id res chain seq x y z
N MET A 1 10.52 -16.92 -9.31
CA MET A 1 10.62 -15.56 -9.86
C MET A 1 11.42 -14.70 -8.87
N ILE A 2 12.50 -14.11 -9.35
CA ILE A 2 13.27 -13.15 -8.55
C ILE A 2 12.47 -11.84 -8.59
N GLN A 3 11.99 -11.38 -7.43
CA GLN A 3 11.36 -10.07 -7.35
C GLN A 3 12.42 -8.98 -7.57
N PRO A 4 12.10 -7.89 -8.28
CA PRO A 4 13.03 -6.79 -8.39
C PRO A 4 13.34 -6.25 -6.98
N PRO A 5 14.56 -5.73 -6.76
CA PRO A 5 14.90 -5.14 -5.48
C PRO A 5 13.93 -4.00 -5.15
N LEU A 6 13.58 -3.90 -3.87
CA LEU A 6 12.74 -2.80 -3.41
C LEU A 6 13.47 -1.46 -3.67
N PRO A 7 12.74 -0.41 -4.07
CA PRO A 7 13.34 0.90 -4.24
C PRO A 7 13.93 1.40 -2.92
N PRO A 8 15.00 2.19 -2.95
CA PRO A 8 15.61 2.72 -1.74
C PRO A 8 14.62 3.60 -0.97
N LEU A 9 14.80 3.67 0.34
CA LEU A 9 14.02 4.57 1.19
C LEU A 9 14.23 6.02 0.75
N ARG A 10 13.17 6.83 0.80
CA ARG A 10 13.22 8.25 0.52
C ARG A 10 12.33 9.01 1.49
N THR A 11 12.91 9.92 2.27
CA THR A 11 12.16 10.81 3.16
C THR A 11 11.82 12.11 2.45
N LEU A 12 10.53 12.42 2.36
CA LEU A 12 10.02 13.72 1.95
C LEU A 12 9.36 14.40 3.15
N PHE A 13 9.79 15.62 3.44
CA PHE A 13 9.14 16.45 4.43
C PHE A 13 7.89 17.12 3.84
N PHE A 14 7.05 17.69 4.68
CA PHE A 14 5.82 18.34 4.21
C PHE A 14 6.12 19.41 3.15
N GLU A 15 7.19 20.14 3.34
CA GLU A 15 7.66 21.23 2.47
C GLU A 15 8.15 20.73 1.09
N ASP A 16 8.50 19.45 0.99
CA ASP A 16 8.91 18.82 -0.28
C ASP A 16 7.71 18.36 -1.12
N LEU A 17 6.51 18.31 -0.54
CA LEU A 17 5.33 17.75 -1.20
C LEU A 17 4.62 18.79 -2.07
N SER A 18 4.10 18.32 -3.20
CA SER A 18 3.16 19.07 -4.04
C SER A 18 2.04 18.16 -4.53
N VAL A 19 0.86 18.74 -4.72
CA VAL A 19 -0.29 18.05 -5.32
C VAL A 19 0.09 17.53 -6.70
N GLY A 20 -0.26 16.28 -6.98
CA GLY A 20 0.08 15.59 -8.22
C GLY A 20 1.36 14.74 -8.15
N MET A 21 2.19 14.88 -7.11
CA MET A 21 3.32 13.95 -6.89
C MET A 21 2.81 12.53 -6.80
N THR A 22 3.48 11.61 -7.50
CA THR A 22 3.07 10.21 -7.63
C THR A 22 4.25 9.28 -7.37
N GLU A 23 3.97 8.16 -6.69
CA GLU A 23 4.92 7.05 -6.52
C GLU A 23 4.24 5.72 -6.84
N ARG A 24 5.04 4.76 -7.31
CA ARG A 24 4.56 3.42 -7.67
C ARG A 24 5.41 2.33 -7.03
N LEU A 25 4.76 1.20 -6.76
CA LEU A 25 5.37 -0.04 -6.32
C LEU A 25 4.75 -1.21 -7.09
N ASN A 26 5.58 -2.14 -7.55
CA ASN A 26 5.11 -3.37 -8.18
C ASN A 26 5.39 -4.55 -7.26
N LYS A 27 4.41 -5.42 -7.06
CA LYS A 27 4.54 -6.64 -6.27
C LYS A 27 3.86 -7.80 -6.96
N THR A 28 4.62 -8.83 -7.31
CA THR A 28 4.03 -10.11 -7.74
C THR A 28 3.65 -10.92 -6.50
N VAL A 29 2.40 -11.35 -6.44
CA VAL A 29 1.85 -12.11 -5.32
C VAL A 29 2.35 -13.54 -5.35
N ALA A 30 3.17 -13.93 -4.39
CA ALA A 30 3.61 -15.31 -4.22
C ALA A 30 2.67 -16.09 -3.29
N ALA A 31 2.63 -17.42 -3.45
CA ALA A 31 1.88 -18.28 -2.52
C ALA A 31 2.37 -18.12 -1.07
N SER A 32 3.68 -17.93 -0.87
CA SER A 32 4.29 -17.67 0.43
C SER A 32 3.82 -16.35 1.06
N ASP A 33 3.53 -15.33 0.25
CA ASP A 33 2.99 -14.06 0.75
C ASP A 33 1.61 -14.27 1.39
N VAL A 34 0.75 -15.04 0.72
CA VAL A 34 -0.61 -15.33 1.20
C VAL A 34 -0.57 -16.17 2.49
N VAL A 35 0.27 -17.19 2.53
CA VAL A 35 0.47 -18.00 3.74
C VAL A 35 1.03 -17.16 4.88
N GLY A 36 2.05 -16.34 4.60
CA GLY A 36 2.66 -15.45 5.59
C GLY A 36 1.66 -14.43 6.15
N PHE A 37 0.83 -13.85 5.29
CA PHE A 37 -0.21 -12.91 5.73
C PHE A 37 -1.27 -13.59 6.61
N ALA A 38 -1.68 -14.81 6.25
CA ALA A 38 -2.60 -15.60 7.08
C ALA A 38 -2.00 -15.92 8.46
N GLN A 39 -0.72 -16.25 8.53
CA GLN A 39 0.00 -16.52 9.78
C GLN A 39 0.13 -15.26 10.64
N LEU A 40 0.44 -14.14 10.01
CA LEU A 40 0.62 -12.86 10.70
C LEU A 40 -0.67 -12.31 11.29
N THR A 41 -1.78 -12.42 10.56
CA THR A 41 -3.06 -11.80 10.92
C THR A 41 -4.03 -12.75 11.61
N GLY A 42 -3.85 -14.06 11.44
CA GLY A 42 -4.82 -15.07 11.86
C GLY A 42 -5.98 -15.29 10.87
N ASP A 43 -6.03 -14.56 9.75
CA ASP A 43 -7.04 -14.77 8.71
C ASP A 43 -6.72 -16.02 7.89
N ARG A 44 -7.22 -17.14 8.37
CA ARG A 44 -7.07 -18.45 7.77
C ARG A 44 -8.29 -18.88 6.96
N ASN A 45 -9.03 -17.94 6.39
CA ASN A 45 -10.14 -18.26 5.50
C ASN A 45 -9.66 -19.19 4.38
N PRO A 46 -10.28 -20.38 4.21
CA PRO A 46 -9.81 -21.38 3.25
C PRO A 46 -9.84 -20.91 1.78
N ILE A 47 -10.55 -19.82 1.48
CA ILE A 47 -10.52 -19.20 0.14
C ILE A 47 -9.11 -18.72 -0.25
N HIS A 48 -8.24 -18.44 0.74
CA HIS A 48 -6.87 -18.03 0.53
C HIS A 48 -5.89 -19.20 0.59
N LEU A 49 -6.20 -20.24 1.36
CA LEU A 49 -5.23 -21.29 1.74
C LEU A 49 -5.50 -22.66 1.10
N SER A 50 -6.72 -22.93 0.63
CA SER A 50 -7.12 -24.24 0.09
C SER A 50 -7.58 -24.12 -1.35
N GLU A 51 -6.80 -24.67 -2.28
CA GLU A 51 -7.20 -24.72 -3.70
C GLU A 51 -8.48 -25.54 -3.89
N HIS A 52 -8.63 -26.66 -3.14
CA HIS A 52 -9.84 -27.47 -3.18
C HIS A 52 -11.09 -26.70 -2.76
N PHE A 53 -10.97 -25.85 -1.73
CA PHE A 53 -12.08 -24.99 -1.30
C PHE A 53 -12.35 -23.88 -2.31
N ALA A 54 -11.30 -23.18 -2.73
CA ALA A 54 -11.40 -22.04 -3.65
C ALA A 54 -11.98 -22.44 -5.00
N ALA A 55 -11.65 -23.64 -5.50
CA ALA A 55 -12.18 -24.17 -6.76
C ALA A 55 -13.71 -24.30 -6.78
N LYS A 56 -14.34 -24.43 -5.60
CA LYS A 56 -15.81 -24.51 -5.45
C LYS A 56 -16.48 -23.16 -5.32
N THR A 57 -15.71 -22.07 -5.22
CA THR A 57 -16.21 -20.69 -5.15
C THR A 57 -16.29 -20.06 -6.55
N SER A 58 -16.89 -18.89 -6.63
CA SER A 58 -16.92 -18.10 -7.86
C SER A 58 -15.53 -17.69 -8.36
N PHE A 59 -14.52 -17.68 -7.49
CA PHE A 59 -13.15 -17.31 -7.84
C PHE A 59 -12.38 -18.44 -8.55
N ARG A 60 -12.80 -19.70 -8.38
CA ARG A 60 -12.22 -20.89 -9.01
C ARG A 60 -10.78 -21.22 -8.63
N THR A 61 -10.07 -20.33 -7.97
CA THR A 61 -8.69 -20.48 -7.48
C THR A 61 -8.50 -19.66 -6.21
N ARG A 62 -7.40 -19.91 -5.51
CA ARG A 62 -7.03 -19.13 -4.33
C ARG A 62 -6.81 -17.66 -4.70
N ILE A 63 -7.32 -16.79 -3.88
CA ILE A 63 -7.12 -15.33 -3.99
C ILE A 63 -6.31 -14.81 -2.81
N ALA A 64 -5.60 -13.70 -3.01
CA ALA A 64 -4.95 -12.98 -1.94
C ALA A 64 -5.99 -12.31 -1.02
N HIS A 65 -5.63 -12.10 0.24
CA HIS A 65 -6.44 -11.29 1.15
C HIS A 65 -6.55 -9.87 0.61
N GLY A 66 -7.72 -9.27 0.68
CA GLY A 66 -7.89 -7.87 0.29
C GLY A 66 -6.98 -6.94 1.08
N LEU A 67 -6.83 -7.17 2.39
CA LEU A 67 -5.94 -6.38 3.24
C LEU A 67 -4.45 -6.63 2.97
N TYR A 68 -4.07 -7.78 2.40
CA TYR A 68 -2.71 -7.95 1.86
C TYR A 68 -2.46 -6.94 0.73
N THR A 69 -3.36 -6.85 -0.24
CA THR A 69 -3.25 -5.88 -1.33
C THR A 69 -3.23 -4.45 -0.78
N ALA A 70 -4.10 -4.13 0.17
CA ALA A 70 -4.13 -2.84 0.85
C ALA A 70 -2.81 -2.52 1.59
N SER A 71 -2.14 -3.53 2.17
CA SER A 71 -0.88 -3.34 2.88
C SER A 71 0.25 -2.83 1.98
N LEU A 72 0.16 -3.07 0.68
CA LEU A 72 1.14 -2.56 -0.30
C LEU A 72 1.06 -1.03 -0.44
N ILE A 73 -0.09 -0.43 -0.18
CA ILE A 73 -0.23 1.04 -0.07
C ILE A 73 0.62 1.55 1.10
N SER A 74 0.56 0.89 2.25
CA SER A 74 1.38 1.24 3.41
C SER A 74 2.88 1.20 3.11
N ALA A 75 3.32 0.26 2.29
CA ALA A 75 4.71 0.17 1.87
C ALA A 75 5.14 1.43 1.10
N VAL A 76 4.32 1.93 0.18
CA VAL A 76 4.62 3.17 -0.56
C VAL A 76 4.65 4.37 0.37
N LEU A 77 3.64 4.50 1.25
CA LEU A 77 3.53 5.63 2.17
C LEU A 77 4.70 5.69 3.15
N GLY A 78 5.10 4.55 3.68
CA GLY A 78 6.15 4.47 4.71
C GLY A 78 7.58 4.50 4.18
N THR A 79 7.78 4.26 2.87
CA THR A 79 9.14 4.12 2.32
C THR A 79 9.48 5.16 1.26
N ARG A 80 8.48 5.77 0.59
CA ARG A 80 8.71 6.57 -0.62
C ARG A 80 7.93 7.88 -0.68
N LEU A 81 6.63 7.89 -0.38
CA LEU A 81 5.77 9.06 -0.52
C LEU A 81 4.72 9.11 0.61
N PRO A 82 4.93 9.85 1.68
CA PRO A 82 6.07 10.72 1.99
C PRO A 82 7.35 9.99 2.40
N GLY A 83 7.27 8.72 2.80
CA GLY A 83 8.39 7.93 3.24
C GLY A 83 8.60 7.94 4.76
N PRO A 84 9.81 7.58 5.24
CA PRO A 84 10.12 7.45 6.65
C PRO A 84 9.67 8.64 7.49
N GLY A 85 9.05 8.36 8.64
CA GLY A 85 8.50 9.36 9.54
C GLY A 85 7.05 9.75 9.27
N ALA A 86 6.47 9.36 8.14
CA ALA A 86 5.04 9.51 7.89
C ALA A 86 4.22 8.65 8.84
N VAL A 87 3.11 9.18 9.35
CA VAL A 87 2.20 8.47 10.26
C VAL A 87 0.85 8.31 9.58
N TYR A 88 0.40 7.06 9.45
CA TYR A 88 -0.93 6.75 8.94
C TYR A 88 -2.00 7.30 9.89
N ILE A 89 -2.98 8.03 9.36
CA ILE A 89 -4.11 8.56 10.11
C ILE A 89 -5.38 7.76 9.80
N SER A 90 -5.67 7.59 8.50
CA SER A 90 -6.86 6.87 8.05
C SER A 90 -6.68 6.35 6.63
N GLN A 91 -7.49 5.35 6.29
CA GLN A 91 -7.55 4.76 4.96
C GLN A 91 -8.97 4.34 4.64
N THR A 92 -9.47 4.75 3.48
CA THR A 92 -10.65 4.16 2.87
C THR A 92 -10.22 3.09 1.87
N LEU A 93 -11.01 2.03 1.75
CA LEU A 93 -10.73 0.91 0.86
C LEU A 93 -12.01 0.47 0.15
N ASN A 94 -11.92 0.33 -1.16
CA ASN A 94 -12.95 -0.32 -1.98
C ASN A 94 -12.27 -1.47 -2.73
N PHE A 95 -12.70 -2.69 -2.46
CA PHE A 95 -12.21 -3.89 -3.14
C PHE A 95 -13.04 -4.10 -4.41
N ARG A 96 -12.43 -3.93 -5.58
CA ARG A 96 -13.09 -3.93 -6.88
C ARG A 96 -13.04 -5.27 -7.60
N ALA A 97 -11.92 -6.00 -7.47
CA ALA A 97 -11.71 -7.27 -8.12
C ALA A 97 -10.76 -8.15 -7.30
N PRO A 98 -10.84 -9.49 -7.45
CA PRO A 98 -9.93 -10.40 -6.75
C PRO A 98 -8.51 -10.31 -7.31
N VAL A 99 -7.53 -10.52 -6.45
CA VAL A 99 -6.12 -10.67 -6.81
C VAL A 99 -5.71 -12.13 -6.60
N LYS A 100 -5.14 -12.75 -7.61
CA LYS A 100 -4.73 -14.15 -7.59
C LYS A 100 -3.24 -14.30 -7.28
N ILE A 101 -2.85 -15.47 -6.80
CA ILE A 101 -1.44 -15.84 -6.72
C ILE A 101 -0.85 -15.81 -8.13
N GLY A 102 0.30 -15.16 -8.29
CA GLY A 102 0.96 -14.94 -9.59
C GLY A 102 0.64 -13.59 -10.24
N ASP A 103 -0.41 -12.90 -9.81
CA ASP A 103 -0.72 -11.56 -10.31
C ASP A 103 0.36 -10.57 -9.86
N THR A 104 0.68 -9.61 -10.74
CA THR A 104 1.52 -8.47 -10.39
C THR A 104 0.64 -7.27 -10.09
N VAL A 105 0.64 -6.84 -8.84
CA VAL A 105 -0.08 -5.66 -8.37
C VAL A 105 0.79 -4.43 -8.59
N ILE A 106 0.26 -3.44 -9.29
CA ILE A 106 0.85 -2.11 -9.43
C ILE A 106 0.12 -1.17 -8.48
N VAL A 107 0.82 -0.72 -7.45
CA VAL A 107 0.31 0.28 -6.51
C VAL A 107 0.70 1.66 -6.99
N THR A 108 -0.25 2.57 -7.09
CA THR A 108 -0.02 3.98 -7.41
C THR A 108 -0.59 4.84 -6.29
N VAL A 109 0.22 5.73 -5.77
CA VAL A 109 -0.16 6.70 -4.73
C VAL A 109 0.14 8.09 -5.23
N THR A 110 -0.84 8.99 -5.15
CA THR A 110 -0.75 10.37 -5.66
C THR A 110 -1.19 11.36 -4.59
N VAL A 111 -0.41 12.40 -4.36
CA VAL A 111 -0.77 13.50 -3.46
C VAL A 111 -1.97 14.25 -4.05
N ALA A 112 -3.11 14.21 -3.37
CA ALA A 112 -4.35 14.85 -3.80
C ALA A 112 -4.63 16.17 -3.07
N GLU A 113 -4.18 16.29 -1.82
CA GLU A 113 -4.43 17.48 -1.00
C GLU A 113 -3.33 17.64 0.06
N LEU A 114 -2.99 18.89 0.37
CA LEU A 114 -2.04 19.24 1.42
C LEU A 114 -2.69 20.24 2.39
N VAL A 115 -2.63 19.93 3.69
CA VAL A 115 -3.14 20.78 4.76
C VAL A 115 -1.98 21.26 5.59
N ALA A 116 -1.49 22.46 5.27
CA ALA A 116 -0.27 23.03 5.83
C ALA A 116 -0.32 23.22 7.35
N GLU A 117 -1.43 23.72 7.87
CA GLU A 117 -1.61 23.99 9.31
C GLU A 117 -1.42 22.75 10.20
N LYS A 118 -1.73 21.57 9.65
CA LYS A 118 -1.66 20.29 10.36
C LYS A 118 -0.54 19.38 9.86
N CYS A 119 0.22 19.80 8.85
CA CYS A 119 1.20 18.97 8.13
C CYS A 119 0.60 17.61 7.75
N ARG A 120 -0.57 17.62 7.11
CA ARG A 120 -1.28 16.43 6.66
C ARG A 120 -1.39 16.41 5.15
N ALA A 121 -1.29 15.22 4.58
CA ALA A 121 -1.52 14.98 3.17
C ALA A 121 -2.63 13.95 2.99
N ARG A 122 -3.52 14.19 2.03
CA ARG A 122 -4.44 13.20 1.50
C ARG A 122 -3.85 12.65 0.20
N LEU A 123 -3.78 11.33 0.11
CA LEU A 123 -3.22 10.63 -1.02
C LEU A 123 -4.29 9.73 -1.64
N ALA A 124 -4.48 9.87 -2.94
CA ALA A 124 -5.29 8.93 -3.72
C ALA A 124 -4.48 7.66 -3.93
N CYS A 125 -5.08 6.51 -3.64
CA CYS A 125 -4.45 5.21 -3.69
C CYS A 125 -5.18 4.30 -4.66
N GLN A 126 -4.42 3.60 -5.50
CA GLN A 126 -4.97 2.66 -6.49
C GLN A 126 -4.05 1.46 -6.63
N CYS A 127 -4.65 0.28 -6.69
CA CYS A 127 -3.95 -0.96 -7.04
C CYS A 127 -4.57 -1.53 -8.31
N GLU A 128 -3.72 -1.93 -9.25
CA GLU A 128 -4.11 -2.49 -10.55
C GLU A 128 -3.44 -3.83 -10.79
N VAL A 129 -4.14 -4.71 -11.51
CA VAL A 129 -3.60 -5.94 -12.08
C VAL A 129 -4.01 -6.00 -13.54
N GLY A 130 -3.04 -6.10 -14.44
CA GLY A 130 -3.31 -6.19 -15.88
C GLY A 130 -4.12 -5.02 -16.45
N GLY A 131 -3.97 -3.82 -15.88
CA GLY A 131 -4.72 -2.62 -16.28
C GLY A 131 -6.12 -2.49 -15.66
N GLU A 132 -6.56 -3.48 -14.86
CA GLU A 132 -7.82 -3.43 -14.13
C GLU A 132 -7.60 -2.96 -12.69
N VAL A 133 -8.41 -2.00 -12.23
CA VAL A 133 -8.39 -1.56 -10.84
C VAL A 133 -8.97 -2.64 -9.94
N VAL A 134 -8.14 -3.17 -9.03
CA VAL A 134 -8.55 -4.20 -8.07
C VAL A 134 -8.87 -3.62 -6.68
N LEU A 135 -8.31 -2.46 -6.37
CA LEU A 135 -8.53 -1.74 -5.12
C LEU A 135 -8.32 -0.25 -5.35
N ASP A 136 -9.15 0.58 -4.75
CA ASP A 136 -8.95 2.02 -4.67
C ASP A 136 -9.35 2.57 -3.29
N GLY A 137 -8.95 3.80 -3.03
CA GLY A 137 -9.28 4.52 -1.81
C GLY A 137 -8.39 5.72 -1.58
N GLU A 138 -8.47 6.27 -0.37
CA GLU A 138 -7.71 7.45 0.02
C GLU A 138 -7.06 7.25 1.39
N ALA A 139 -5.83 7.72 1.50
CA ALA A 139 -5.08 7.74 2.75
C ALA A 139 -4.94 9.18 3.26
N TRP A 140 -5.11 9.37 4.57
CA TRP A 140 -4.61 10.55 5.25
C TRP A 140 -3.37 10.18 6.05
N VAL A 141 -2.32 10.97 5.90
CA VAL A 141 -1.07 10.79 6.63
C VAL A 141 -0.62 12.10 7.25
N LYS A 142 0.01 12.01 8.42
CA LYS A 142 0.77 13.12 8.98
C LYS A 142 2.19 13.03 8.46
N VAL A 143 2.70 14.14 7.95
CA VAL A 143 4.02 14.23 7.34
C VAL A 143 4.95 15.02 8.27
N PRO A 144 6.20 14.56 8.48
CA PRO A 144 7.19 15.35 9.20
C PRO A 144 7.42 16.70 8.51
N SER A 145 7.65 17.74 9.28
CA SER A 145 8.00 19.07 8.77
C SER A 145 9.39 19.46 9.27
N GLU A 146 10.22 20.02 8.39
CA GLU A 146 11.52 20.59 8.77
C GLU A 146 11.36 21.79 9.71
N ASN A 147 10.25 22.51 9.59
CA ASN A 147 9.97 23.71 10.36
C ASN A 147 9.26 23.45 11.70
N ALA A 148 9.11 22.20 12.11
CA ALA A 148 8.42 21.85 13.35
C ALA A 148 9.24 22.29 14.57
N LYS A 149 8.89 23.44 15.15
CA LYS A 149 9.51 23.95 16.38
C LYS A 149 9.38 22.92 17.52
N GLY A 150 10.49 22.58 18.17
CA GLY A 150 10.52 21.79 19.39
C GLY A 150 10.42 20.27 19.22
N LYS A 151 10.43 19.74 18.02
CA LYS A 151 10.48 18.29 17.77
C LYS A 151 11.85 17.86 17.26
N ARG A 152 12.32 16.69 17.71
CA ARG A 152 13.52 16.08 17.11
C ARG A 152 13.23 15.84 15.63
N PRO A 153 14.09 16.31 14.71
CA PRO A 153 13.90 16.07 13.30
C PRO A 153 13.95 14.57 13.00
N VAL A 154 13.06 14.10 12.14
CA VAL A 154 13.17 12.76 11.56
C VAL A 154 14.40 12.75 10.67
N PRO A 155 15.30 11.74 10.77
CA PRO A 155 16.45 11.67 9.89
C PRO A 155 16.02 11.59 8.41
N ARG A 156 16.74 12.30 7.54
CA ARG A 156 16.67 12.03 6.10
C ARG A 156 17.44 10.73 5.82
N LEU A 157 16.82 9.80 5.17
CA LEU A 157 17.42 8.54 4.71
C LEU A 157 17.64 8.58 3.21
#